data_e1a627be219cd88b06bec5c23e7a4da9
#
_entry.id   e1a627be219cd88b06bec5c23e7a4da9
#
_cell.length_a   1.000
_cell.length_b   1.000
_cell.length_c   1.000
_cell.angle_alpha   90.00
_cell.angle_beta   90.00
_cell.angle_gamma   90.00
#
_symmetry.space_group_name_H-M   'P 1'
#
loop_
_entity.id
_entity.type
_entity.pdbx_description
1 polymer ?
#
loop_
_entity_poly.entity_id
_entity_poly.type
_entity_poly.pdbx_seq_one_letter_code
_entity_poly.pdbx_strand_id
1 'polypeptide(L)'
;MLTIENLHAYYGKSHVLHGVSFDVQPGEIVALLGRNGSGRSTTAKAIMGLVDWEGSVQWKGQSLTGKKAYEIAHLGIGYVPESRDIFPNLTVHQNLLLGQKGKGKGSRWSFDDMYGMFPRLKERQHTEAGVMSGGEQQMLTLCRTLMGRALRH
;
A
#
# COMPACT_ATOMS: atom_id res chain seq x y z
N MET A 1 -1.82 -4.84 14.88
CA MET A 1 -0.36 -4.97 14.90
C MET A 1 0.11 -5.93 13.81
N LEU A 2 1.16 -5.56 13.13
CA LEU A 2 1.83 -6.41 12.14
C LEU A 2 3.19 -6.81 12.70
N THR A 3 3.46 -8.10 12.78
CA THR A 3 4.72 -8.62 13.31
C THR A 3 5.42 -9.46 12.27
N ILE A 4 6.66 -9.12 11.97
CA ILE A 4 7.48 -9.80 10.97
C ILE A 4 8.73 -10.28 11.66
N GLU A 5 8.97 -11.59 11.60
CA GLU A 5 10.13 -12.20 12.22
C GLU A 5 10.85 -13.09 11.21
N ASN A 6 12.13 -12.82 11.07
CA ASN A 6 13.05 -13.64 10.27
C ASN A 6 12.54 -13.89 8.86
N LEU A 7 12.10 -12.82 8.18
CA LEU A 7 11.53 -12.91 6.84
C LEU A 7 12.64 -13.13 5.80
N HIS A 8 12.50 -14.21 5.06
CA HIS A 8 13.32 -14.52 3.89
C HIS A 8 12.41 -14.52 2.67
N ALA A 9 12.87 -13.96 1.58
CA ALA A 9 12.09 -13.92 0.35
C ALA A 9 12.96 -14.27 -0.85
N TYR A 10 12.31 -14.84 -1.86
CA TYR A 10 12.98 -15.43 -3.00
C TYR A 10 12.29 -15.03 -4.30
N TYR A 11 13.09 -14.72 -5.32
CA TYR A 11 12.64 -14.63 -6.70
C TYR A 11 13.23 -15.84 -7.42
N GLY A 12 12.41 -16.88 -7.60
CA GLY A 12 12.90 -18.15 -8.12
C GLY A 12 14.01 -18.71 -7.22
N LYS A 13 15.23 -18.81 -7.74
CA LYS A 13 16.39 -19.30 -6.99
C LYS A 13 17.15 -18.19 -6.27
N SER A 14 16.82 -16.92 -6.51
CA SER A 14 17.51 -15.80 -5.89
C SER A 14 16.96 -15.52 -4.51
N HIS A 15 17.81 -15.60 -3.50
CA HIS A 15 17.48 -15.29 -2.11
C HIS A 15 17.69 -13.79 -1.90
N VAL A 16 16.60 -13.03 -1.82
CA VAL A 16 16.64 -11.55 -1.81
C VAL A 16 16.59 -10.98 -0.41
N LEU A 17 15.76 -11.53 0.48
CA LEU A 17 15.69 -11.10 1.88
C LEU A 17 16.30 -12.16 2.79
N HIS A 18 17.13 -11.73 3.72
CA HIS A 18 17.96 -12.59 4.55
C HIS A 18 17.66 -12.43 6.05
N GLY A 19 16.40 -12.58 6.43
CA GLY A 19 16.03 -12.55 7.84
C GLY A 19 15.65 -11.16 8.35
N VAL A 20 14.73 -10.49 7.69
CA VAL A 20 14.22 -9.18 8.11
C VAL A 20 13.22 -9.35 9.25
N SER A 21 13.39 -8.56 10.31
CA SER A 21 12.48 -8.58 11.45
C SER A 21 12.11 -7.16 11.87
N PHE A 22 10.81 -6.91 12.04
CA PHE A 22 10.29 -5.64 12.58
C PHE A 22 8.82 -5.83 12.92
N ASP A 23 8.26 -4.85 13.63
CA ASP A 23 6.83 -4.82 13.88
C ASP A 23 6.26 -3.43 13.61
N VAL A 24 4.94 -3.37 13.42
CA VAL A 24 4.20 -2.12 13.27
C VAL A 24 3.05 -2.15 14.25
N GLN A 25 3.07 -1.24 15.22
CA GLN A 25 2.03 -1.13 16.22
C GLN A 25 0.83 -0.36 15.67
N PRO A 26 -0.36 -0.50 16.27
CA PRO A 26 -1.52 0.31 15.89
C PRO A 26 -1.19 1.81 15.95
N GLY A 27 -1.52 2.54 14.89
CA GLY A 27 -1.26 3.96 14.80
C GLY A 27 0.19 4.36 14.53
N GLU A 28 1.08 3.39 14.37
CA GLU A 28 2.50 3.64 14.12
C GLU A 28 2.82 3.64 12.62
N ILE A 29 3.78 4.46 12.22
CA ILE A 29 4.33 4.47 10.87
C ILE A 29 5.79 4.03 10.96
N VAL A 30 6.13 2.98 10.21
CA VAL A 30 7.49 2.45 10.16
C VAL A 30 8.07 2.69 8.77
N ALA A 31 9.27 3.25 8.72
CA ALA A 31 10.00 3.47 7.47
C ALA A 31 11.02 2.37 7.24
N LEU A 32 10.98 1.79 6.03
CA LEU A 32 12.01 0.86 5.56
C LEU A 32 12.98 1.65 4.69
N LEU A 33 14.18 1.86 5.22
CA LEU A 33 15.20 2.67 4.56
C LEU A 33 16.21 1.76 3.85
N GLY A 34 16.73 2.23 2.74
CA GLY A 34 17.73 1.52 1.96
C GLY A 34 17.80 2.04 0.54
N ARG A 35 18.82 1.59 -0.17
CA ARG A 35 18.99 1.92 -1.59
C ARG A 35 18.02 1.11 -2.44
N ASN A 36 17.82 1.54 -3.69
CA ASN A 36 17.11 0.73 -4.67
C ASN A 36 17.78 -0.64 -4.76
N GLY A 37 16.97 -1.70 -4.77
CA GLY A 37 17.49 -3.06 -4.76
C GLY A 37 17.85 -3.61 -3.39
N SER A 38 17.62 -2.84 -2.31
CA SER A 38 17.94 -3.28 -0.94
C SER A 38 16.91 -4.22 -0.32
N GLY A 39 15.84 -4.56 -1.04
CA GLY A 39 14.80 -5.45 -0.54
C GLY A 39 13.57 -4.76 0.02
N ARG A 40 13.48 -3.44 -0.04
CA ARG A 40 12.29 -2.71 0.46
C ARG A 40 11.01 -3.13 -0.24
N SER A 41 11.03 -3.12 -1.57
CA SER A 41 9.90 -3.53 -2.39
C SER A 41 9.59 -5.02 -2.19
N THR A 42 10.62 -5.84 -2.09
CA THR A 42 10.48 -7.28 -1.87
C THR A 42 9.84 -7.58 -0.51
N THR A 43 10.18 -6.80 0.52
CA THR A 43 9.58 -6.95 1.85
C THR A 43 8.05 -6.72 1.76
N ALA A 44 7.63 -5.63 1.12
CA ALA A 44 6.20 -5.35 0.94
C ALA A 44 5.50 -6.43 0.11
N LYS A 45 6.11 -6.87 -0.97
CA LYS A 45 5.55 -7.93 -1.82
C LYS A 45 5.44 -9.27 -1.07
N ALA A 46 6.42 -9.59 -0.23
CA ALA A 46 6.37 -10.82 0.58
C ALA A 46 5.20 -10.79 1.56
N ILE A 47 5.00 -9.66 2.24
CA ILE A 47 3.87 -9.48 3.16
C ILE A 47 2.54 -9.70 2.44
N MET A 48 2.44 -9.24 1.20
CA MET A 48 1.23 -9.39 0.39
C MET A 48 1.10 -10.76 -0.30
N GLY A 49 2.05 -11.66 -0.09
CA GLY A 49 2.00 -12.98 -0.71
C GLY A 49 2.29 -12.98 -2.20
N LEU A 50 2.97 -11.96 -2.71
CA LEU A 50 3.26 -11.81 -4.14
C LEU A 50 4.59 -12.44 -4.57
N VAL A 51 5.41 -12.85 -3.62
CA VAL A 51 6.67 -13.57 -3.85
C VAL A 51 6.78 -14.70 -2.84
N ASP A 52 7.60 -15.70 -3.14
CA ASP A 52 7.84 -16.82 -2.22
C ASP A 52 8.60 -16.31 -0.99
N TRP A 53 8.18 -16.73 0.18
CA TRP A 53 8.79 -16.27 1.42
C TRP A 53 8.75 -17.33 2.51
N GLU A 54 9.66 -17.20 3.47
CA GLU A 54 9.74 -18.01 4.67
C GLU A 54 9.91 -17.10 5.89
N GLY A 55 9.57 -17.60 7.06
CA GLY A 55 9.63 -16.85 8.29
C GLY A 55 8.24 -16.70 8.90
N SER A 56 8.04 -15.67 9.71
CA SER A 56 6.76 -15.41 10.35
C SER A 56 6.26 -14.02 10.01
N VAL A 57 5.05 -13.95 9.49
CA VAL A 57 4.31 -12.70 9.29
C VAL A 57 2.95 -12.88 9.93
N GLN A 58 2.66 -12.03 10.94
CA GLN A 58 1.39 -12.09 11.65
C GLN A 58 0.68 -10.74 11.60
N TRP A 59 -0.61 -10.79 11.33
CA TRP A 59 -1.49 -9.64 11.32
C TRP A 59 -2.57 -9.83 12.38
N LYS A 60 -2.56 -8.95 13.39
CA LYS A 60 -3.52 -9.05 14.51
C LYS A 60 -3.52 -10.44 15.16
N GLY A 61 -2.34 -11.02 15.30
CA GLY A 61 -2.17 -12.35 15.89
C GLY A 61 -2.44 -13.52 14.96
N GLN A 62 -2.83 -13.26 13.71
CA GLN A 62 -3.14 -14.30 12.73
C GLN A 62 -1.96 -14.44 11.75
N SER A 63 -1.51 -15.68 11.57
CA SER A 63 -0.43 -15.98 10.60
C SER A 63 -0.91 -15.78 9.17
N LEU A 64 -0.06 -15.16 8.35
CA LEU A 64 -0.31 -15.00 6.91
C LEU A 64 0.28 -16.14 6.09
N THR A 65 0.91 -17.12 6.73
CA THR A 65 1.52 -18.27 6.04
C THR A 65 0.48 -19.02 5.21
N GLY A 66 0.80 -19.27 3.94
CA GLY A 66 -0.07 -20.01 3.03
C GLY A 66 -1.24 -19.23 2.48
N LYS A 67 -1.41 -17.98 2.88
CA LYS A 67 -2.49 -17.13 2.36
C LYS A 67 -2.13 -16.54 1.02
N LYS A 68 -3.10 -16.50 0.13
CA LYS A 68 -2.96 -15.86 -1.18
C LYS A 68 -3.14 -14.35 -1.06
N ALA A 69 -2.64 -13.62 -2.06
CA ALA A 69 -2.70 -12.15 -2.05
C ALA A 69 -4.12 -11.62 -1.82
N TYR A 70 -5.13 -12.21 -2.46
CA TYR A 70 -6.51 -11.75 -2.28
C TYR A 70 -7.01 -12.00 -0.85
N GLU A 71 -6.58 -13.08 -0.21
CA GLU A 71 -6.94 -13.37 1.17
C GLU A 71 -6.32 -12.35 2.13
N ILE A 72 -5.08 -11.99 1.89
CA ILE A 72 -4.37 -10.97 2.68
C ILE A 72 -5.05 -9.61 2.51
N ALA A 73 -5.41 -9.25 1.29
CA ALA A 73 -6.14 -8.02 1.02
C ALA A 73 -7.50 -7.99 1.74
N HIS A 74 -8.17 -9.13 1.82
CA HIS A 74 -9.44 -9.24 2.55
C HIS A 74 -9.30 -8.99 4.04
N LEU A 75 -8.12 -9.24 4.62
CA LEU A 75 -7.87 -8.95 6.03
C LEU A 75 -7.70 -7.47 6.33
N GLY A 76 -7.65 -6.63 5.30
CA GLY A 76 -7.53 -5.19 5.47
C GLY A 76 -6.12 -4.65 5.20
N ILE A 77 -5.20 -5.47 4.72
CA ILE A 77 -3.84 -5.04 4.37
C ILE A 77 -3.84 -4.54 2.93
N GLY A 78 -3.36 -3.33 2.72
CA GLY A 78 -3.26 -2.73 1.40
C GLY A 78 -1.82 -2.57 0.96
N TYR A 79 -1.59 -2.69 -0.34
CA TYR A 79 -0.28 -2.50 -0.95
C TYR A 79 -0.35 -1.37 -1.97
N VAL A 80 0.58 -0.42 -1.86
CA VAL A 80 0.75 0.65 -2.83
C VAL A 80 2.06 0.39 -3.55
N PRO A 81 2.02 0.03 -4.83
CA PRO A 81 3.24 -0.28 -5.57
C PRO A 81 4.13 0.96 -5.71
N GLU A 82 5.43 0.72 -5.88
CA GLU A 82 6.39 1.77 -6.10
C GLU A 82 6.13 2.52 -7.42
N SER A 83 5.65 1.82 -8.43
CA SER A 83 5.18 2.44 -9.66
C SER A 83 3.93 3.27 -9.37
N ARG A 84 3.97 4.53 -9.79
CA ARG A 84 2.86 5.45 -9.57
C ARG A 84 1.73 5.13 -10.53
N ASP A 85 0.69 4.48 -10.01
CA ASP A 85 -0.45 4.05 -10.81
C ASP A 85 -1.49 5.17 -10.85
N ILE A 86 -1.21 6.19 -11.64
CA ILE A 86 -2.07 7.36 -11.81
C ILE A 86 -2.38 7.56 -13.30
N PHE A 87 -3.43 8.32 -13.56
CA PHE A 87 -3.77 8.78 -14.92
C PHE A 87 -3.25 10.21 -15.08
N PRO A 88 -2.11 10.41 -15.75
CA PRO A 88 -1.44 11.73 -15.76
C PRO A 88 -2.24 12.83 -16.46
N ASN A 89 -3.12 12.49 -17.40
CA ASN A 89 -3.94 13.45 -18.13
C ASN A 89 -5.24 13.82 -17.41
N LEU A 90 -5.52 13.18 -16.29
CA LEU A 90 -6.66 13.50 -15.44
C LEU A 90 -6.23 14.34 -14.26
N THR A 91 -7.15 15.13 -13.73
CA THR A 91 -6.88 15.92 -12.52
C THR A 91 -6.73 15.01 -11.31
N VAL A 92 -6.21 15.55 -10.22
CA VAL A 92 -6.14 14.85 -8.92
C VAL A 92 -7.52 14.33 -8.54
N HIS A 93 -8.54 15.20 -8.60
CA HIS A 93 -9.90 14.81 -8.21
C HIS A 93 -10.46 13.70 -9.08
N GLN A 94 -10.24 13.77 -10.40
CA GLN A 94 -10.67 12.72 -11.33
C GLN A 94 -9.98 11.39 -11.06
N ASN A 95 -8.68 11.42 -10.72
CA ASN A 95 -7.96 10.21 -10.32
C ASN A 95 -8.59 9.57 -9.08
N LEU A 96 -8.95 10.37 -8.09
CA LEU A 96 -9.61 9.87 -6.88
C LEU A 96 -10.99 9.27 -7.18
N LEU A 97 -11.75 9.90 -8.08
CA LEU A 97 -13.05 9.36 -8.51
C LEU A 97 -12.91 7.97 -9.11
N LEU A 98 -11.90 7.75 -9.94
CA LEU A 98 -11.63 6.44 -10.52
C LEU A 98 -11.17 5.42 -9.48
N GLY A 99 -10.61 5.89 -8.37
CA GLY A 99 -10.23 5.02 -7.27
C GLY A 99 -11.42 4.46 -6.51
N GLN A 100 -12.57 5.14 -6.53
CA GLN A 100 -13.79 4.64 -5.89
C GLN A 100 -14.35 3.47 -6.69
N LYS A 101 -14.68 2.40 -5.99
CA LYS A 101 -15.31 1.22 -6.60
C LYS A 101 -16.78 1.18 -6.20
N GLY A 102 -17.64 0.92 -7.16
CA GLY A 102 -19.04 0.65 -6.87
C GLY A 102 -19.81 1.83 -6.31
N LYS A 103 -19.92 2.93 -7.01
CA LYS A 103 -20.74 4.11 -6.64
C LYS A 103 -20.43 4.69 -5.24
N GLY A 104 -19.24 4.47 -4.73
CA GLY A 104 -18.82 4.99 -3.44
C GLY A 104 -19.44 4.30 -2.24
N LYS A 105 -20.25 3.28 -2.43
CA LYS A 105 -20.83 2.52 -1.32
C LYS A 105 -19.80 1.57 -0.73
N GLY A 106 -19.70 1.52 0.59
CA GLY A 106 -18.82 0.62 1.29
C GLY A 106 -17.39 1.10 1.41
N SER A 107 -17.04 2.27 0.89
CA SER A 107 -15.73 2.84 1.15
C SER A 107 -15.72 3.50 2.54
N ARG A 108 -14.69 3.19 3.30
CA ARG A 108 -14.46 3.82 4.59
C ARG A 108 -13.98 5.27 4.44
N TRP A 109 -13.38 5.60 3.31
CA TRP A 109 -12.68 6.86 3.09
C TRP A 109 -13.42 7.73 2.10
N SER A 110 -13.67 8.99 2.48
CA SER A 110 -14.30 10.00 1.62
C SER A 110 -13.25 10.93 1.01
N PHE A 111 -13.69 11.76 0.06
CA PHE A 111 -12.84 12.84 -0.47
C PHE A 111 -12.36 13.77 0.64
N ASP A 112 -13.27 14.13 1.57
CA ASP A 112 -12.92 15.02 2.68
C ASP A 112 -11.85 14.40 3.57
N ASP A 113 -11.93 13.08 3.80
CA ASP A 113 -10.89 12.36 4.56
C ASP A 113 -9.54 12.46 3.88
N MET A 114 -9.51 12.23 2.55
CA MET A 114 -8.27 12.26 1.78
C MET A 114 -7.67 13.65 1.77
N TYR A 115 -8.49 14.66 1.51
CA TYR A 115 -8.03 16.04 1.48
C TYR A 115 -7.67 16.58 2.87
N GLY A 116 -8.30 16.04 3.91
CA GLY A 116 -7.94 16.37 5.29
C GLY A 116 -6.56 15.82 5.68
N MET A 117 -6.25 14.59 5.26
CA MET A 117 -4.94 13.98 5.51
C MET A 117 -3.84 14.56 4.62
N PHE A 118 -4.20 14.93 3.39
CA PHE A 118 -3.25 15.45 2.40
C PHE A 118 -3.74 16.77 1.81
N PRO A 119 -3.60 17.89 2.58
CA PRO A 119 -4.09 19.19 2.13
C PRO A 119 -3.48 19.64 0.80
N ARG A 120 -2.26 19.17 0.51
CA ARG A 120 -1.59 19.48 -0.75
C ARG A 120 -2.36 18.96 -1.96
N LEU A 121 -2.99 17.79 -1.83
CA LEU A 121 -3.83 17.26 -2.89
C LEU A 121 -5.11 18.09 -3.07
N LYS A 122 -5.67 18.60 -1.99
CA LYS A 122 -6.83 19.48 -2.06
C LYS A 122 -6.50 20.77 -2.82
N GLU A 123 -5.36 21.36 -2.52
CA GLU A 123 -4.90 22.57 -3.22
C GLU A 123 -4.75 22.33 -4.71
N ARG A 124 -4.40 21.11 -5.10
CA ARG A 124 -4.14 20.72 -6.48
C ARG A 124 -5.23 19.86 -7.10
N GLN A 125 -6.43 19.86 -6.51
CA GLN A 125 -7.49 18.95 -6.93
C GLN A 125 -7.90 19.11 -8.41
N HIS A 126 -7.72 20.30 -8.97
CA HIS A 126 -8.03 20.58 -10.39
C HIS A 126 -6.80 20.60 -11.29
N THR A 127 -5.64 20.21 -10.76
CA THR A 127 -4.38 20.12 -11.50
C THR A 127 -4.25 18.73 -12.10
N GLU A 128 -3.76 18.62 -13.32
CA GLU A 128 -3.44 17.33 -13.93
C GLU A 128 -2.35 16.62 -13.12
N ALA A 129 -2.57 15.34 -12.85
CA ALA A 129 -1.67 14.56 -12.01
C ALA A 129 -0.27 14.44 -12.59
N GLY A 130 -0.15 14.44 -13.91
CA GLY A 130 1.14 14.30 -14.60
C GLY A 130 2.12 15.43 -14.34
N VAL A 131 1.64 16.63 -13.98
CA VAL A 131 2.51 17.78 -13.72
C VAL A 131 2.88 17.96 -12.26
N MET A 132 2.39 17.06 -11.39
CA MET A 132 2.69 17.10 -9.97
C MET A 132 4.07 16.49 -9.66
N SER A 133 4.63 16.85 -8.50
CA SER A 133 5.89 16.26 -8.05
C SER A 133 5.76 14.75 -7.83
N GLY A 134 6.89 14.04 -7.80
CA GLY A 134 6.90 12.61 -7.52
C GLY A 134 6.25 12.28 -6.17
N GLY A 135 6.54 13.07 -5.14
CA GLY A 135 5.93 12.87 -3.82
C GLY A 135 4.43 13.08 -3.82
N GLU A 136 3.94 14.10 -4.53
CA GLU A 136 2.51 14.35 -4.66
C GLU A 136 1.81 13.23 -5.44
N GLN A 137 2.46 12.69 -6.47
CA GLN A 137 1.93 11.55 -7.21
C GLN A 137 1.83 10.30 -6.34
N GLN A 138 2.79 10.08 -5.45
CA GLN A 138 2.73 8.96 -4.50
C GLN A 138 1.61 9.13 -3.49
N MET A 139 1.40 10.35 -3.00
CA MET A 139 0.25 10.64 -2.13
C MET A 139 -1.06 10.32 -2.84
N LEU A 140 -1.17 10.70 -4.12
CA LEU A 140 -2.36 10.43 -4.92
C LEU A 140 -2.58 8.93 -5.09
N THR A 141 -1.52 8.18 -5.37
CA THR A 141 -1.60 6.71 -5.50
C THR A 141 -2.10 6.08 -4.20
N LEU A 142 -1.59 6.53 -3.06
CA LEU A 142 -2.03 6.05 -1.75
C LEU A 142 -3.52 6.35 -1.54
N CYS A 143 -3.95 7.56 -1.83
CA CYS A 143 -5.35 7.96 -1.66
C CYS A 143 -6.29 7.14 -2.55
N ARG A 144 -5.91 6.88 -3.79
CA ARG A 144 -6.69 6.03 -4.69
C ARG A 144 -6.86 4.63 -4.12
N THR A 145 -5.78 4.08 -3.55
CA THR A 145 -5.82 2.77 -2.91
C THR A 145 -6.79 2.75 -1.73
N LEU A 146 -6.72 3.76 -0.87
CA LEU A 146 -7.62 3.87 0.28
C LEU A 146 -9.08 4.02 -0.15
N MET A 147 -9.35 4.86 -1.13
CA MET A 147 -10.71 5.10 -1.62
C MET A 147 -11.33 3.88 -2.28
N GLY A 148 -10.51 2.98 -2.81
CA GLY A 148 -10.98 1.75 -3.41
C GLY A 148 -11.30 0.64 -2.42
N ARG A 149 -11.07 0.85 -1.12
CA ARG A 149 -11.28 -0.18 -0.10
C ARG A 149 -12.69 -0.13 0.46
N ALA A 150 -13.38 -1.24 0.34
CA ALA A 150 -14.70 -1.39 0.93
C ALA A 150 -14.60 -1.52 2.45
N LEU A 151 -15.65 -1.09 3.16
CA LEU A 151 -15.78 -1.38 4.58
C LEU A 151 -15.91 -2.88 4.78
N ARG A 152 -15.21 -3.40 5.79
CA ARG A 152 -15.28 -4.82 6.16
C ARG A 152 -15.68 -4.95 7.61
N HIS A 153 -16.54 -5.87 7.81
CA HIS A 153 -17.08 -6.18 9.13
C HIS A 153 -16.42 -7.41 9.71
#